data_046476bd905f88a022f89ea0839dd7f7
#
_entry.id   046476bd905f88a022f89ea0839dd7f7
#
_cell.length_a   1.000
_cell.length_b   1.000
_cell.length_c   1.000
_cell.angle_alpha   90.00
_cell.angle_beta   90.00
_cell.angle_gamma   90.00
#
_symmetry.space_group_name_H-M   'P 1'
#
loop_
_entity.id
_entity.type
_entity.pdbx_description
1 polymer ?
#
loop_
_entity_poly.entity_id
_entity_poly.type
_entity_poly.pdbx_seq_one_letter_code
_entity_poly.pdbx_strand_id
1 'polypeptide(L)'
;MQRVRNEHEAYGLHFAEVWLQLPDYDNYELQATVVLDSLLTESPALTPEQNEKLYQQVMDDYSDIPLKTDRIKRIKSDRYFNAVQIKYAYAITCHKAQGGQWEHVYLDQGYITNEMLTNDYLHWLYTAFTRARTKLFLINWPEKQVE
;
A
#
# COMPACT_ATOMS: atom_id res chain seq x y z
N MET A 1 8.28 -9.64 -1.07
CA MET A 1 9.13 -9.72 0.14
C MET A 1 9.72 -11.12 0.20
N GLN A 2 11.05 -11.25 0.20
CA GLN A 2 11.73 -12.55 0.13
C GLN A 2 12.30 -13.02 1.47
N ARG A 3 12.78 -12.11 2.28
CA ARG A 3 13.36 -12.43 3.60
C ARG A 3 13.00 -11.35 4.61
N VAL A 4 12.70 -11.77 5.83
CA VAL A 4 12.51 -10.90 6.99
C VAL A 4 13.68 -11.13 7.94
N ARG A 5 14.26 -10.06 8.43
CA ARG A 5 15.32 -10.06 9.44
C ARG A 5 15.05 -8.99 10.49
N ASN A 6 15.62 -9.17 11.67
CA ASN A 6 15.67 -8.16 12.71
C ASN A 6 14.31 -7.51 13.03
N GLU A 7 13.31 -8.35 13.31
CA GLU A 7 12.06 -7.84 13.87
C GLU A 7 12.32 -7.25 15.25
N HIS A 8 11.84 -6.04 15.48
CA HIS A 8 11.99 -5.35 16.74
C HIS A 8 10.90 -4.31 16.94
N GLU A 9 10.65 -3.96 18.17
CA GLU A 9 9.73 -2.90 18.55
C GLU A 9 10.48 -1.58 18.75
N ALA A 10 9.96 -0.49 18.19
CA ALA A 10 10.40 0.87 18.44
C ALA A 10 9.20 1.82 18.31
N TYR A 11 9.14 2.87 19.13
CA TYR A 11 8.07 3.88 19.10
C TYR A 11 6.65 3.29 19.24
N GLY A 12 6.51 2.12 19.89
CA GLY A 12 5.24 1.41 20.02
C GLY A 12 4.70 0.84 18.72
N LEU A 13 5.56 0.61 17.74
CA LEU A 13 5.32 -0.05 16.48
C LEU A 13 6.33 -1.18 16.25
N HIS A 14 5.95 -2.19 15.47
CA HIS A 14 6.82 -3.28 15.09
C HIS A 14 7.44 -3.02 13.73
N PHE A 15 8.77 -3.12 13.68
CA PHE A 15 9.56 -2.92 12.47
C PHE A 15 10.30 -4.20 12.10
N ALA A 16 10.60 -4.35 10.82
CA ALA A 16 11.49 -5.40 10.35
C ALA A 16 12.39 -4.89 9.23
N GLU A 17 13.58 -5.45 9.13
CA GLU A 17 14.43 -5.30 7.95
C GLU A 17 14.09 -6.40 6.96
N VAL A 18 13.73 -6.03 5.73
CA VAL A 18 13.28 -6.96 4.70
C VAL A 18 14.04 -6.77 3.40
N TRP A 19 14.14 -7.86 2.65
CA TRP A 19 14.55 -7.82 1.25
C TRP A 19 13.29 -7.78 0.39
N LEU A 20 13.12 -6.70 -0.36
CA LEU A 20 12.06 -6.49 -1.33
C LEU A 20 12.61 -6.79 -2.72
N GLN A 21 11.83 -7.53 -3.50
CA GLN A 21 12.09 -7.72 -4.91
C GLN A 21 11.03 -6.97 -5.71
N LEU A 22 11.45 -6.22 -6.70
CA LEU A 22 10.61 -5.45 -7.61
C LEU A 22 10.58 -6.14 -8.98
N PRO A 23 9.57 -7.00 -9.25
CA PRO A 23 9.53 -7.78 -10.51
C PRO A 23 9.49 -6.91 -11.76
N ASP A 24 8.81 -5.76 -11.70
CA ASP A 24 8.67 -4.83 -12.84
C ASP A 24 9.95 -4.04 -13.16
N TYR A 25 10.99 -4.19 -12.33
CA TYR A 25 12.30 -3.56 -12.49
C TYR A 25 13.42 -4.61 -12.55
N ASP A 26 13.30 -5.54 -13.49
CA ASP A 26 14.28 -6.63 -13.71
C ASP A 26 14.59 -7.44 -12.43
N ASN A 27 13.58 -7.65 -11.59
CA ASN A 27 13.73 -8.30 -10.28
C ASN A 27 14.73 -7.59 -9.35
N TYR A 28 14.85 -6.28 -9.46
CA TYR A 28 15.73 -5.51 -8.61
C TYR A 28 15.44 -5.78 -7.13
N GLU A 29 16.47 -6.07 -6.37
CA GLU A 29 16.38 -6.33 -4.93
C GLU A 29 16.90 -5.13 -4.15
N LEU A 30 16.16 -4.75 -3.11
CA LEU A 30 16.56 -3.70 -2.18
C LEU A 30 16.26 -4.11 -0.75
N GLN A 31 17.09 -3.64 0.17
CA GLN A 31 16.85 -3.75 1.59
C GLN A 31 16.09 -2.52 2.08
N ALA A 32 15.02 -2.74 2.86
CA ALA A 32 14.21 -1.67 3.42
C ALA A 32 13.78 -2.00 4.84
N THR A 33 13.58 -0.96 5.65
CA THR A 33 12.85 -1.08 6.92
C THR A 33 11.36 -0.97 6.62
N VAL A 34 10.57 -1.87 7.17
CA VAL A 34 9.10 -1.90 7.01
C VAL A 34 8.40 -1.81 8.35
N VAL A 35 7.17 -1.29 8.35
CA VAL A 35 6.25 -1.30 9.50
C VAL A 35 5.33 -2.50 9.38
N LEU A 36 5.41 -3.42 10.34
CA LEU A 36 4.59 -4.65 10.33
C LEU A 36 3.15 -4.37 10.77
N ASP A 37 2.94 -3.41 11.69
CA ASP A 37 1.60 -3.03 12.16
C ASP A 37 0.67 -2.62 11.01
N SER A 38 1.22 -2.06 9.95
CA SER A 38 0.44 -1.73 8.76
C SER A 38 -0.23 -2.93 8.09
N LEU A 39 0.28 -4.16 8.27
CA LEU A 39 -0.34 -5.38 7.76
C LEU A 39 -1.66 -5.71 8.47
N LEU A 40 -1.79 -5.35 9.74
CA LEU A 40 -2.91 -5.72 10.61
C LEU A 40 -4.03 -4.67 10.60
N THR A 41 -3.76 -3.45 10.14
CA THR A 41 -4.77 -2.39 10.08
C THR A 41 -5.72 -2.59 8.90
N GLU A 42 -6.99 -2.25 9.06
CA GLU A 42 -7.96 -2.18 7.94
C GLU A 42 -7.67 -0.98 7.02
N SER A 43 -7.11 0.08 7.60
CA SER A 43 -6.68 1.29 6.87
C SER A 43 -5.61 0.97 5.82
N PRO A 44 -5.52 1.71 4.71
CA PRO A 44 -4.48 1.56 3.69
C PRO A 44 -3.04 1.75 4.22
N ALA A 45 -2.90 2.45 5.35
CA ALA A 45 -1.63 2.81 5.99
C ALA A 45 -1.84 2.88 7.51
N LEU A 46 -0.81 3.25 8.25
CA LEU A 46 -0.95 3.64 9.66
C LEU A 46 -1.97 4.77 9.80
N THR A 47 -2.71 4.77 10.92
CA THR A 47 -3.66 5.86 11.18
C THR A 47 -2.96 7.20 11.33
N PRO A 48 -3.65 8.33 11.11
CA PRO A 48 -3.07 9.66 11.36
C PRO A 48 -2.48 9.81 12.75
N GLU A 49 -3.15 9.23 13.76
CA GLU A 49 -2.69 9.26 15.15
C GLU A 49 -1.38 8.47 15.35
N GLN A 50 -1.27 7.28 14.74
CA GLN A 50 -0.06 6.49 14.79
C GLN A 50 1.11 7.19 14.09
N ASN A 51 0.85 7.80 12.93
CA ASN A 51 1.86 8.57 12.19
C ASN A 51 2.33 9.79 12.98
N GLU A 52 1.40 10.53 13.60
CA GLU A 52 1.73 11.70 14.43
C GLU A 52 2.55 11.29 15.66
N LYS A 53 2.16 10.21 16.33
CA LYS A 53 2.89 9.67 17.47
C LYS A 53 4.32 9.27 17.08
N LEU A 54 4.47 8.55 15.96
CA LEU A 54 5.79 8.18 15.43
C LEU A 54 6.64 9.44 15.15
N TYR A 55 6.04 10.46 14.48
CA TYR A 55 6.73 11.70 14.19
C TYR A 55 7.23 12.40 15.45
N GLN A 56 6.39 12.52 16.48
CA GLN A 56 6.77 13.19 17.74
C GLN A 56 7.89 12.43 18.46
N GLN A 57 7.79 11.12 18.54
CA GLN A 57 8.82 10.30 19.23
C GLN A 57 10.15 10.33 18.49
N VAL A 58 10.16 10.27 17.16
CA VAL A 58 11.39 10.43 16.37
C VAL A 58 11.93 11.86 16.49
N MET A 59 11.06 12.87 16.57
CA MET A 59 11.46 14.26 16.80
C MET A 59 12.16 14.45 18.17
N ASP A 60 11.68 13.75 19.19
CA ASP A 60 12.23 13.79 20.56
C ASP A 60 13.63 13.18 20.60
N ASP A 61 13.91 12.13 19.83
CA ASP A 61 15.24 11.52 19.73
C ASP A 61 16.30 12.50 19.17
N TYR A 62 15.87 13.48 18.39
CA TYR A 62 16.73 14.53 17.85
C TYR A 62 16.66 15.86 18.64
N SER A 63 16.22 15.80 19.91
CA SER A 63 16.08 16.99 20.77
C SER A 63 17.41 17.69 21.06
N ASP A 64 18.53 16.99 20.95
CA ASP A 64 19.90 17.51 21.06
C ASP A 64 20.29 18.51 19.96
N ILE A 65 19.60 18.46 18.81
CA ILE A 65 19.81 19.40 17.69
C ILE A 65 19.07 20.71 17.99
N PRO A 66 19.78 21.86 18.16
CA PRO A 66 19.12 23.11 18.59
C PRO A 66 18.14 23.68 17.59
N LEU A 67 18.45 23.58 16.27
CA LEU A 67 17.65 24.18 15.22
C LEU A 67 16.56 23.22 14.74
N LYS A 68 15.30 23.64 14.85
CA LYS A 68 14.13 22.87 14.37
C LYS A 68 14.22 22.47 12.89
N THR A 69 14.77 23.34 12.05
CA THR A 69 14.97 23.06 10.62
C THR A 69 15.92 21.90 10.36
N ASP A 70 16.96 21.76 11.19
CA ASP A 70 17.93 20.68 11.05
C ASP A 70 17.39 19.36 11.63
N ARG A 71 16.59 19.41 12.70
CA ARG A 71 15.80 18.24 13.16
C ARG A 71 14.91 17.70 12.06
N ILE A 72 14.15 18.56 11.39
CA ILE A 72 13.26 18.15 10.27
C ILE A 72 14.06 17.51 9.13
N LYS A 73 15.23 18.05 8.80
CA LYS A 73 16.10 17.42 7.79
C LYS A 73 16.56 16.02 8.25
N ARG A 74 16.89 15.88 9.52
CA ARG A 74 17.35 14.60 10.08
C ARG A 74 16.24 13.56 10.06
N ILE A 75 15.03 13.93 10.46
CA ILE A 75 13.84 13.04 10.40
C ILE A 75 13.57 12.56 8.98
N LYS A 76 13.70 13.43 7.97
CA LYS A 76 13.53 13.04 6.56
C LYS A 76 14.51 11.97 6.08
N SER A 77 15.60 11.74 6.79
CA SER A 77 16.56 10.66 6.55
C SER A 77 16.52 9.55 7.58
N ASP A 78 15.60 9.64 8.56
CA ASP A 78 15.46 8.64 9.59
C ASP A 78 14.83 7.36 9.05
N ARG A 79 15.38 6.20 9.43
CA ARG A 79 14.96 4.89 8.91
C ARG A 79 13.57 4.48 9.38
N TYR A 80 13.17 4.85 10.59
CA TYR A 80 11.87 4.50 11.16
C TYR A 80 10.77 5.41 10.61
N PHE A 81 11.05 6.71 10.52
CA PHE A 81 10.12 7.65 9.92
C PHE A 81 9.86 7.38 8.43
N ASN A 82 10.88 6.88 7.71
CA ASN A 82 10.78 6.50 6.30
C ASN A 82 10.51 4.99 6.09
N ALA A 83 10.17 4.26 7.15
CA ALA A 83 9.87 2.85 7.02
C ALA A 83 8.69 2.62 6.06
N VAL A 84 8.83 1.65 5.17
CA VAL A 84 7.82 1.33 4.17
C VAL A 84 6.62 0.68 4.84
N GLN A 85 5.44 1.24 4.62
CA GLN A 85 4.20 0.66 5.09
C GLN A 85 3.73 -0.38 4.06
N ILE A 86 3.73 -1.65 4.47
CA ILE A 86 3.42 -2.78 3.61
C ILE A 86 2.01 -3.31 3.86
N LYS A 87 1.40 -3.88 2.83
CA LYS A 87 0.09 -4.55 2.90
C LYS A 87 0.14 -5.89 2.18
N TYR A 88 -0.70 -6.82 2.62
CA TYR A 88 -0.97 -8.00 1.82
C TYR A 88 -1.69 -7.59 0.52
N ALA A 89 -1.21 -8.10 -0.60
CA ALA A 89 -1.75 -7.80 -1.92
C ALA A 89 -2.47 -9.02 -2.51
N TYR A 90 -3.41 -9.60 -1.76
CA TYR A 90 -4.29 -10.66 -2.28
C TYR A 90 -5.28 -10.14 -3.30
N ALA A 91 -5.72 -8.89 -3.13
CA ALA A 91 -6.54 -8.15 -4.06
C ALA A 91 -6.23 -6.64 -3.92
N ILE A 92 -6.43 -5.89 -4.98
CA ILE A 92 -6.27 -4.43 -4.98
C ILE A 92 -7.55 -3.79 -5.51
N THR A 93 -7.86 -2.59 -5.04
CA THR A 93 -9.00 -1.84 -5.60
C THR A 93 -8.69 -1.38 -7.01
N CYS A 94 -9.72 -1.24 -7.85
CA CYS A 94 -9.60 -0.75 -9.22
C CYS A 94 -8.81 0.58 -9.30
N HIS A 95 -9.05 1.51 -8.36
CA HIS A 95 -8.31 2.78 -8.31
C HIS A 95 -6.81 2.60 -8.10
N LYS A 96 -6.41 1.67 -7.22
CA LYS A 96 -4.99 1.36 -6.99
C LYS A 96 -4.34 0.60 -8.15
N ALA A 97 -5.16 -0.05 -9.00
CA ALA A 97 -4.70 -0.75 -10.19
C ALA A 97 -4.46 0.18 -11.39
N GLN A 98 -4.79 1.48 -11.27
CA GLN A 98 -4.55 2.45 -12.34
C GLN A 98 -3.08 2.51 -12.72
N GLY A 99 -2.80 2.50 -14.02
CA GLY A 99 -1.43 2.48 -14.56
C GLY A 99 -0.79 1.09 -14.66
N GLY A 100 -1.27 0.09 -13.90
CA GLY A 100 -0.82 -1.29 -14.00
C GLY A 100 -1.60 -2.08 -15.08
N GLN A 101 -0.98 -3.14 -15.61
CA GLN A 101 -1.63 -4.13 -16.49
C GLN A 101 -1.06 -5.51 -16.20
N TRP A 102 -1.92 -6.52 -16.26
CA TRP A 102 -1.58 -7.92 -15.98
C TRP A 102 -2.10 -8.84 -17.08
N GLU A 103 -1.42 -9.95 -17.30
CA GLU A 103 -1.82 -10.96 -18.29
C GLU A 103 -3.24 -11.48 -18.02
N HIS A 104 -3.53 -11.80 -16.77
CA HIS A 104 -4.83 -12.30 -16.33
C HIS A 104 -5.34 -11.44 -15.17
N VAL A 105 -6.59 -11.01 -15.24
CA VAL A 105 -7.25 -10.21 -14.22
C VAL A 105 -8.53 -10.93 -13.79
N TYR A 106 -8.69 -11.10 -12.49
CA TYR A 106 -9.93 -11.54 -11.85
C TYR A 106 -10.59 -10.30 -11.26
N LEU A 107 -11.73 -9.93 -11.82
CA LEU A 107 -12.45 -8.72 -11.44
C LEU A 107 -13.71 -9.11 -10.66
N ASP A 108 -13.73 -8.75 -9.38
CA ASP A 108 -14.92 -8.85 -8.53
C ASP A 108 -15.66 -7.52 -8.55
N GLN A 109 -16.92 -7.54 -9.01
CA GLN A 109 -17.78 -6.36 -9.04
C GLN A 109 -18.25 -5.98 -7.63
N GLY A 110 -18.31 -6.95 -6.70
CA GLY A 110 -18.91 -6.76 -5.40
C GLY A 110 -20.42 -6.57 -5.46
N TYR A 111 -20.97 -5.94 -4.42
CA TYR A 111 -22.39 -5.65 -4.36
C TYR A 111 -22.71 -4.33 -5.06
N ILE A 112 -23.49 -4.37 -6.14
CA ILE A 112 -23.92 -3.19 -6.90
C ILE A 112 -25.44 -3.18 -7.00
N THR A 113 -26.06 -2.05 -6.66
CA THR A 113 -27.49 -1.77 -6.86
C THR A 113 -27.70 -0.98 -8.16
N ASN A 114 -28.94 -0.98 -8.67
CA ASN A 114 -29.28 -0.19 -9.87
C ASN A 114 -28.99 1.32 -9.71
N GLU A 115 -29.08 1.85 -8.50
CA GLU A 115 -28.80 3.25 -8.19
C GLU A 115 -27.30 3.60 -8.30
N MET A 116 -26.44 2.59 -8.17
CA MET A 116 -24.98 2.74 -8.32
C MET A 116 -24.50 2.72 -9.76
N LEU A 117 -25.39 2.40 -10.72
CA LEU A 117 -25.08 2.37 -12.16
C LEU A 117 -25.04 3.79 -12.72
N THR A 118 -24.05 4.56 -12.33
CA THR A 118 -23.80 5.95 -12.70
C THR A 118 -22.69 6.07 -13.74
N ASN A 119 -22.41 7.29 -14.20
CA ASN A 119 -21.25 7.56 -15.07
C ASN A 119 -19.92 7.17 -14.38
N ASP A 120 -19.83 7.32 -13.06
CA ASP A 120 -18.63 6.92 -12.29
C ASP A 120 -18.44 5.39 -12.33
N TYR A 121 -19.54 4.63 -12.32
CA TYR A 121 -19.48 3.19 -12.51
C TYR A 121 -18.96 2.81 -13.90
N LEU A 122 -19.33 3.53 -14.95
CA LEU A 122 -18.79 3.31 -16.30
C LEU A 122 -17.29 3.61 -16.36
N HIS A 123 -16.84 4.66 -15.71
CA HIS A 123 -15.40 4.97 -15.59
C HIS A 123 -14.65 3.91 -14.81
N TRP A 124 -15.27 3.39 -13.74
CA TRP A 124 -14.72 2.28 -12.97
C TRP A 124 -14.59 1.01 -13.84
N LEU A 125 -15.65 0.65 -14.60
CA LEU A 125 -15.64 -0.49 -15.52
C LEU A 125 -14.54 -0.37 -16.57
N TYR A 126 -14.46 0.78 -17.22
CA TYR A 126 -13.40 1.04 -18.21
C TYR A 126 -12.02 0.85 -17.61
N THR A 127 -11.79 1.44 -16.43
CA THR A 127 -10.52 1.30 -15.73
C THR A 127 -10.22 -0.15 -15.40
N ALA A 128 -11.19 -0.89 -14.89
CA ALA A 128 -11.03 -2.28 -14.48
C ALA A 128 -10.73 -3.21 -15.68
N PHE A 129 -11.51 -3.07 -16.76
CA PHE A 129 -11.40 -3.93 -17.95
C PHE A 129 -10.07 -3.73 -18.68
N THR A 130 -9.60 -2.50 -18.74
CA THR A 130 -8.32 -2.15 -19.39
C THR A 130 -7.09 -2.60 -18.62
N ARG A 131 -7.26 -3.25 -17.46
CA ARG A 131 -6.11 -3.82 -16.69
C ARG A 131 -5.67 -5.17 -17.25
N ALA A 132 -6.56 -5.92 -17.92
CA ALA A 132 -6.22 -7.22 -18.50
C ALA A 132 -5.56 -7.05 -19.88
N ARG A 133 -4.41 -7.72 -20.06
CA ARG A 133 -3.75 -7.82 -21.39
C ARG A 133 -4.28 -8.98 -22.21
N THR A 134 -4.53 -10.12 -21.56
CA THR A 134 -4.85 -11.37 -22.26
C THR A 134 -6.23 -11.91 -21.87
N LYS A 135 -6.51 -12.05 -20.57
CA LYS A 135 -7.77 -12.61 -20.08
C LYS A 135 -8.33 -11.83 -18.91
N LEU A 136 -9.65 -11.60 -18.98
CA LEU A 136 -10.43 -11.02 -17.90
C LEU A 136 -11.45 -12.07 -17.42
N PHE A 137 -11.45 -12.33 -16.12
CA PHE A 137 -12.41 -13.21 -15.46
C PHE A 137 -13.32 -12.37 -14.57
N LEU A 138 -14.62 -12.48 -14.78
CA LEU A 138 -15.62 -11.76 -14.02
C LEU A 138 -16.12 -12.65 -12.86
N ILE A 139 -16.08 -12.11 -11.64
CA ILE A 139 -16.53 -12.78 -10.43
C ILE A 139 -17.72 -12.01 -9.86
N ASN A 140 -18.72 -12.72 -9.37
CA ASN A 140 -19.97 -12.15 -8.82
C ASN A 140 -20.66 -11.18 -9.77
N TRP A 141 -20.63 -11.49 -11.09
CA TRP A 141 -21.24 -10.66 -12.11
C TRP A 141 -22.71 -11.09 -12.34
N PRO A 142 -23.68 -10.16 -12.40
CA PRO A 142 -25.05 -10.50 -12.73
C PRO A 142 -25.17 -11.04 -14.16
N GLU A 143 -25.87 -12.15 -14.36
CA GLU A 143 -26.05 -12.76 -15.68
C GLU A 143 -26.56 -11.76 -16.72
N LYS A 144 -27.46 -10.87 -16.34
CA LYS A 144 -28.05 -9.82 -17.23
C LYS A 144 -27.02 -8.80 -17.76
N GLN A 145 -25.81 -8.78 -17.25
CA GLN A 145 -24.73 -7.86 -17.66
C GLN A 145 -23.65 -8.59 -18.48
N VAL A 146 -23.79 -9.90 -18.71
CA VAL A 146 -22.79 -10.73 -19.38
C VAL A 146 -23.33 -11.25 -20.72
N GLU A 147 -24.63 -11.05 -21.01
CA GLU A 147 -25.26 -11.27 -22.32
C GLU A 147 -24.97 -10.04 -23.24
#